data_fc3d9a807a029c0fdf364854e648cfa6
#
_entry.id   fc3d9a807a029c0fdf364854e648cfa6
#
_cell.length_a   1.000
_cell.length_b   1.000
_cell.length_c   1.000
_cell.angle_alpha   90.00
_cell.angle_beta   90.00
_cell.angle_gamma   90.00
#
_symmetry.space_group_name_H-M   'P 1'
#
loop_
_entity.id
_entity.type
_entity.pdbx_description
1 polymer ?
#
loop_
_entity_poly.entity_id
_entity_poly.type
_entity_poly.pdbx_seq_one_letter_code
_entity_poly.pdbx_strand_id
1 'polypeptide(L)'
;MTEFSIQTQRGRIQALRFGNPNGMPVLALHGWLDNAASFIPMAPFLAEHQIVAIDFMGHGGSEHIPKGYDYSFVDWLHDALDVLDVLGWQQAHLLGHSLGGAIASALAAGAPERILSLASIEALGPPPWQGDDAAKRLQKAVAGRRKQTSSPRLITDIETAVRARLQVTDKLESSARLLVERNLKQVEGGYQWRSDPRLMWPSHVRSEEATVRNWLSSIECPTLVIAADPAPFYFATELREQRFACLKHGEMHVISGTHHVHMDKPAEVAAIINAFWAKL
;
A
#
# COMPACT_ATOMS: atom_id res chain seq x y z
N MET A 1 -0.71 2.46 -20.49
CA MET A 1 -0.21 1.72 -19.31
C MET A 1 0.84 0.74 -19.77
N THR A 2 1.99 0.68 -19.08
CA THR A 2 3.11 -0.23 -19.43
C THR A 2 3.58 -0.93 -18.15
N GLU A 3 3.79 -2.24 -18.25
CA GLU A 3 4.39 -3.03 -17.17
C GLU A 3 5.91 -3.11 -17.38
N PHE A 4 6.68 -3.00 -16.31
CA PHE A 4 8.14 -3.07 -16.33
C PHE A 4 8.71 -3.52 -14.99
N SER A 5 9.98 -3.90 -15.00
CA SER A 5 10.71 -4.31 -13.80
C SER A 5 11.74 -3.26 -13.39
N ILE A 6 11.91 -3.10 -12.09
CA ILE A 6 12.90 -2.22 -11.45
C ILE A 6 13.82 -3.12 -10.64
N GLN A 7 15.12 -3.11 -10.94
CA GLN A 7 16.10 -3.86 -10.18
C GLN A 7 16.60 -2.98 -9.04
N THR A 8 16.26 -3.33 -7.81
CA THR A 8 16.72 -2.69 -6.58
C THR A 8 17.84 -3.49 -5.94
N GLN A 9 18.43 -2.98 -4.86
CA GLN A 9 19.45 -3.70 -4.09
C GLN A 9 18.89 -4.98 -3.44
N ARG A 10 17.61 -4.99 -3.10
CA ARG A 10 16.95 -6.10 -2.41
C ARG A 10 16.34 -7.14 -3.34
N GLY A 11 16.17 -6.81 -4.62
CA GLY A 11 15.58 -7.71 -5.61
C GLY A 11 14.80 -6.96 -6.69
N ARG A 12 14.11 -7.71 -7.53
CA ARG A 12 13.34 -7.17 -8.65
C ARG A 12 11.92 -6.78 -8.17
N ILE A 13 11.59 -5.52 -8.36
CA ILE A 13 10.25 -4.95 -8.13
C ILE A 13 9.53 -4.84 -9.46
N GLN A 14 8.30 -5.33 -9.52
CA GLN A 14 7.42 -5.19 -10.68
C GLN A 14 6.57 -3.93 -10.54
N ALA A 15 6.39 -3.20 -11.63
CA ALA A 15 5.69 -1.93 -11.62
C ALA A 15 4.79 -1.74 -12.84
N LEU A 16 3.77 -0.91 -12.68
CA LEU A 16 2.92 -0.37 -13.74
C LEU A 16 3.21 1.13 -13.88
N ARG A 17 3.44 1.57 -15.12
CA ARG A 17 3.54 2.99 -15.44
C ARG A 17 2.31 3.44 -16.23
N PHE A 18 1.74 4.57 -15.84
CA PHE A 18 0.64 5.21 -16.57
C PHE A 18 0.68 6.73 -16.43
N GLY A 19 -0.15 7.42 -17.23
CA GLY A 19 -0.19 8.87 -17.32
C GLY A 19 0.88 9.47 -18.22
N ASN A 20 1.15 10.75 -18.05
CA ASN A 20 2.07 11.53 -18.86
C ASN A 20 3.53 11.27 -18.43
N PRO A 21 4.41 10.78 -19.31
CA PRO A 21 5.81 10.51 -18.97
C PRO A 21 6.62 11.77 -18.59
N ASN A 22 6.11 12.95 -18.93
CA ASN A 22 6.71 14.25 -18.59
C ASN A 22 5.94 14.97 -17.46
N GLY A 23 4.93 14.33 -16.87
CA GLY A 23 4.16 14.88 -15.77
C GLY A 23 4.91 14.80 -14.44
N MET A 24 4.28 15.29 -13.38
CA MET A 24 4.83 15.19 -12.03
C MET A 24 5.08 13.72 -11.65
N PRO A 25 6.26 13.40 -11.09
CA PRO A 25 6.60 12.05 -10.66
C PRO A 25 5.79 11.65 -9.43
N VAL A 26 5.01 10.59 -9.54
CA VAL A 26 4.18 10.04 -8.45
C VAL A 26 4.51 8.58 -8.25
N LEU A 27 4.98 8.23 -7.05
CA LEU A 27 5.13 6.83 -6.62
C LEU A 27 3.86 6.36 -5.92
N ALA A 28 3.20 5.36 -6.50
CA ALA A 28 1.96 4.80 -5.98
C ALA A 28 2.20 3.46 -5.26
N LEU A 29 1.71 3.37 -4.01
CA LEU A 29 1.99 2.31 -3.04
C LEU A 29 0.67 1.65 -2.60
N HIS A 30 0.50 0.35 -2.89
CA HIS A 30 -0.74 -0.38 -2.67
C HIS A 30 -0.93 -0.90 -1.23
N GLY A 31 -2.14 -1.41 -0.93
CA GLY A 31 -2.49 -2.03 0.34
C GLY A 31 -1.90 -3.43 0.55
N TRP A 32 -1.97 -3.92 1.79
CA TRP A 32 -1.51 -5.27 2.14
C TRP A 32 -2.27 -6.35 1.38
N LEU A 33 -1.55 -7.27 0.75
CA LEU A 33 -2.06 -8.33 -0.13
C LEU A 33 -2.81 -7.82 -1.39
N ASP A 34 -2.70 -6.53 -1.69
CA ASP A 34 -3.04 -5.96 -2.99
C ASP A 34 -1.82 -5.98 -3.92
N ASN A 35 -1.83 -5.18 -4.95
CA ASN A 35 -0.73 -5.00 -5.90
C ASN A 35 -0.94 -3.70 -6.71
N ALA A 36 -0.04 -3.39 -7.63
CA ALA A 36 -0.07 -2.16 -8.44
C ALA A 36 -1.37 -1.97 -9.25
N ALA A 37 -2.10 -3.05 -9.56
CA ALA A 37 -3.39 -2.95 -10.23
C ALA A 37 -4.47 -2.21 -9.41
N SER A 38 -4.24 -2.01 -8.11
CA SER A 38 -5.07 -1.19 -7.23
C SER A 38 -5.29 0.23 -7.78
N PHE A 39 -4.35 0.77 -8.54
CA PHE A 39 -4.41 2.12 -9.10
C PHE A 39 -4.92 2.19 -10.54
N ILE A 40 -5.17 1.05 -11.21
CA ILE A 40 -5.66 1.01 -12.59
C ILE A 40 -6.99 1.77 -12.77
N PRO A 41 -7.99 1.63 -11.87
CA PRO A 41 -9.25 2.37 -12.04
C PRO A 41 -9.09 3.90 -12.01
N MET A 42 -8.09 4.42 -11.28
CA MET A 42 -7.81 5.86 -11.24
C MET A 42 -6.95 6.36 -12.40
N ALA A 43 -6.24 5.48 -13.11
CA ALA A 43 -5.29 5.86 -14.16
C ALA A 43 -5.85 6.83 -15.21
N PRO A 44 -7.09 6.67 -15.73
CA PRO A 44 -7.66 7.59 -16.71
C PRO A 44 -7.87 9.01 -16.16
N PHE A 45 -8.08 9.15 -14.86
CA PHE A 45 -8.38 10.43 -14.19
C PHE A 45 -7.12 11.14 -13.67
N LEU A 46 -5.98 10.47 -13.71
CA LEU A 46 -4.66 10.99 -13.28
C LEU A 46 -3.68 11.08 -14.46
N ALA A 47 -4.21 11.22 -15.68
CA ALA A 47 -3.44 11.12 -16.93
C ALA A 47 -2.36 12.20 -17.09
N GLU A 48 -2.48 13.34 -16.43
CA GLU A 48 -1.52 14.46 -16.49
C GLU A 48 -0.23 14.17 -15.68
N HIS A 49 -0.25 13.22 -14.76
CA HIS A 49 0.88 12.88 -13.89
C HIS A 49 1.66 11.68 -14.41
N GLN A 50 2.94 11.60 -14.09
CA GLN A 50 3.77 10.41 -14.33
C GLN A 50 3.65 9.45 -13.15
N ILE A 51 2.81 8.44 -13.24
CA ILE A 51 2.57 7.52 -12.13
C ILE A 51 3.32 6.21 -12.33
N VAL A 52 4.07 5.82 -11.32
CA VAL A 52 4.68 4.49 -11.19
C VAL A 52 4.06 3.82 -9.97
N ALA A 53 3.23 2.81 -10.20
CA ALA A 53 2.65 1.97 -9.15
C ALA A 53 3.48 0.69 -9.04
N ILE A 54 4.05 0.42 -7.86
CA ILE A 54 4.89 -0.75 -7.63
C ILE A 54 4.10 -1.88 -6.96
N ASP A 55 4.50 -3.11 -7.22
CA ASP A 55 4.21 -4.25 -6.35
C ASP A 55 5.29 -4.30 -5.28
N PHE A 56 4.95 -4.18 -3.99
CA PHE A 56 5.93 -4.36 -2.92
C PHE A 56 6.60 -5.74 -2.97
N MET A 57 7.82 -5.85 -2.47
CA MET A 57 8.48 -7.16 -2.32
C MET A 57 7.53 -8.17 -1.65
N GLY A 58 7.42 -9.34 -2.24
CA GLY A 58 6.51 -10.41 -1.80
C GLY A 58 5.08 -10.30 -2.33
N HIS A 59 4.70 -9.21 -3.02
CA HIS A 59 3.38 -8.98 -3.59
C HIS A 59 3.42 -9.02 -5.12
N GLY A 60 2.27 -9.28 -5.72
CA GLY A 60 2.06 -9.19 -7.18
C GLY A 60 3.12 -9.91 -7.98
N GLY A 61 3.76 -9.20 -8.92
CA GLY A 61 4.84 -9.71 -9.78
C GLY A 61 6.26 -9.53 -9.22
N SER A 62 6.41 -8.87 -8.05
CA SER A 62 7.72 -8.63 -7.42
C SER A 62 8.32 -9.90 -6.84
N GLU A 63 9.64 -9.91 -6.68
CA GLU A 63 10.36 -11.01 -6.07
C GLU A 63 9.97 -11.21 -4.61
N HIS A 64 10.17 -12.43 -4.14
CA HIS A 64 10.10 -12.76 -2.73
C HIS A 64 11.47 -12.56 -2.09
N ILE A 65 11.51 -12.10 -0.84
CA ILE A 65 12.76 -12.05 -0.09
C ILE A 65 13.33 -13.46 0.12
N PRO A 66 14.64 -13.62 0.33
CA PRO A 66 15.26 -14.92 0.54
C PRO A 66 14.61 -15.73 1.67
N LYS A 67 14.67 -17.04 1.57
CA LYS A 67 14.19 -17.94 2.64
C LYS A 67 14.94 -17.65 3.94
N GLY A 68 14.24 -17.70 5.07
CA GLY A 68 14.81 -17.42 6.38
C GLY A 68 14.69 -15.97 6.86
N TYR A 69 14.25 -15.04 5.99
CA TYR A 69 13.93 -13.66 6.36
C TYR A 69 12.43 -13.44 6.45
N ASP A 70 12.02 -12.44 7.24
CA ASP A 70 10.64 -12.03 7.41
C ASP A 70 10.43 -10.66 6.76
N TYR A 71 9.21 -10.38 6.27
CA TYR A 71 8.86 -9.05 5.78
C TYR A 71 8.69 -8.08 6.96
N SER A 72 9.34 -6.94 6.87
CA SER A 72 9.29 -5.88 7.86
C SER A 72 8.69 -4.60 7.25
N PHE A 73 7.97 -3.83 8.07
CA PHE A 73 7.42 -2.54 7.66
C PHE A 73 8.52 -1.58 7.15
N VAL A 74 9.68 -1.56 7.82
CA VAL A 74 10.81 -0.69 7.47
C VAL A 74 11.44 -1.11 6.15
N ASP A 75 11.44 -2.39 5.83
CA ASP A 75 12.01 -2.88 4.58
C ASP A 75 11.32 -2.30 3.34
N TRP A 76 9.98 -2.14 3.39
CA TRP A 76 9.24 -1.54 2.29
C TRP A 76 9.46 -0.03 2.14
N LEU A 77 9.90 0.67 3.20
CA LEU A 77 10.38 2.06 3.09
C LEU A 77 11.66 2.11 2.24
N HIS A 78 12.60 1.21 2.51
CA HIS A 78 13.82 1.10 1.71
C HIS A 78 13.53 0.70 0.27
N ASP A 79 12.62 -0.27 0.05
CA ASP A 79 12.20 -0.66 -1.31
C ASP A 79 11.65 0.56 -2.10
N ALA A 80 10.87 1.43 -1.44
CA ALA A 80 10.32 2.63 -2.08
C ALA A 80 11.42 3.67 -2.41
N LEU A 81 12.39 3.89 -1.51
CA LEU A 81 13.54 4.78 -1.77
C LEU A 81 14.42 4.24 -2.90
N ASP A 82 14.75 2.95 -2.89
CA ASP A 82 15.51 2.31 -3.96
C ASP A 82 14.82 2.49 -5.32
N VAL A 83 13.48 2.39 -5.34
CA VAL A 83 12.70 2.63 -6.57
C VAL A 83 12.87 4.07 -7.06
N LEU A 84 12.79 5.07 -6.17
CA LEU A 84 13.03 6.47 -6.54
C LEU A 84 14.43 6.65 -7.14
N ASP A 85 15.45 6.04 -6.52
CA ASP A 85 16.83 6.12 -6.97
C ASP A 85 17.03 5.49 -8.35
N VAL A 86 16.50 4.29 -8.59
CA VAL A 86 16.59 3.61 -9.89
C VAL A 86 15.81 4.36 -10.99
N LEU A 87 14.71 5.01 -10.65
CA LEU A 87 13.97 5.87 -11.58
C LEU A 87 14.66 7.21 -11.86
N GLY A 88 15.72 7.56 -11.11
CA GLY A 88 16.38 8.85 -11.18
C GLY A 88 15.56 10.00 -10.58
N TRP A 89 14.55 9.67 -9.77
CA TRP A 89 13.67 10.65 -9.14
C TRP A 89 14.29 11.15 -7.84
N GLN A 90 14.86 12.35 -7.88
CA GLN A 90 15.41 12.99 -6.68
C GLN A 90 14.32 13.26 -5.65
N GLN A 91 13.14 13.66 -6.11
CA GLN A 91 11.94 13.89 -5.33
C GLN A 91 10.73 13.36 -6.05
N ALA A 92 9.70 12.97 -5.31
CA ALA A 92 8.43 12.50 -5.86
C ALA A 92 7.24 12.86 -4.96
N HIS A 93 6.05 12.90 -5.56
CA HIS A 93 4.80 12.84 -4.82
C HIS A 93 4.50 11.37 -4.45
N LEU A 94 3.94 11.15 -3.27
CA LEU A 94 3.50 9.81 -2.84
C LEU A 94 1.98 9.70 -2.91
N LEU A 95 1.52 8.57 -3.43
CA LEU A 95 0.12 8.16 -3.43
C LEU A 95 0.03 6.78 -2.77
N GLY A 96 -0.50 6.71 -1.56
CA GLY A 96 -0.54 5.46 -0.80
C GLY A 96 -1.95 5.02 -0.42
N HIS A 97 -2.25 3.74 -0.56
CA HIS A 97 -3.48 3.14 -0.06
C HIS A 97 -3.19 2.19 1.10
N SER A 98 -3.91 2.31 2.22
CA SER A 98 -3.83 1.37 3.35
C SER A 98 -2.38 1.15 3.83
N LEU A 99 -1.81 -0.05 3.69
CA LEU A 99 -0.38 -0.30 3.98
C LEU A 99 0.52 0.69 3.25
N GLY A 100 0.26 0.95 1.96
CA GLY A 100 1.01 1.93 1.17
C GLY A 100 0.90 3.35 1.72
N GLY A 101 -0.27 3.75 2.25
CA GLY A 101 -0.44 5.03 2.93
C GLY A 101 0.33 5.11 4.25
N ALA A 102 0.38 4.00 4.99
CA ALA A 102 1.19 3.92 6.20
C ALA A 102 2.70 4.03 5.91
N ILE A 103 3.17 3.34 4.86
CA ILE A 103 4.56 3.39 4.40
C ILE A 103 4.89 4.79 3.88
N ALA A 104 4.02 5.38 3.06
CA ALA A 104 4.17 6.73 2.54
C ALA A 104 4.25 7.78 3.65
N SER A 105 3.43 7.65 4.71
CA SER A 105 3.51 8.52 5.89
C SER A 105 4.85 8.41 6.61
N ALA A 106 5.34 7.19 6.82
CA ALA A 106 6.63 6.97 7.46
C ALA A 106 7.79 7.43 6.58
N LEU A 107 7.67 7.29 5.26
CA LEU A 107 8.67 7.77 4.31
C LEU A 107 8.74 9.30 4.27
N ALA A 108 7.59 9.98 4.28
CA ALA A 108 7.51 11.44 4.35
C ALA A 108 8.11 12.00 5.66
N ALA A 109 8.03 11.24 6.74
CA ALA A 109 8.65 11.59 8.03
C ALA A 109 10.16 11.30 8.05
N GLY A 110 10.59 10.18 7.42
CA GLY A 110 11.96 9.66 7.52
C GLY A 110 12.92 10.16 6.44
N ALA A 111 12.39 10.62 5.30
CA ALA A 111 13.17 11.16 4.18
C ALA A 111 12.48 12.41 3.58
N PRO A 112 12.26 13.47 4.39
CA PRO A 112 11.46 14.62 3.98
C PRO A 112 12.02 15.33 2.73
N GLU A 113 13.33 15.29 2.50
CA GLU A 113 13.98 15.87 1.34
C GLU A 113 13.65 15.14 0.03
N ARG A 114 13.09 13.93 0.11
CA ARG A 114 12.72 13.12 -1.05
C ARG A 114 11.25 13.25 -1.44
N ILE A 115 10.40 13.85 -0.58
CA ILE A 115 8.96 13.79 -0.72
C ILE A 115 8.38 15.19 -0.91
N LEU A 116 7.78 15.43 -2.07
CA LEU A 116 7.14 16.70 -2.43
C LEU A 116 5.75 16.86 -1.81
N SER A 117 4.97 15.80 -1.77
CA SER A 117 3.67 15.74 -1.08
C SER A 117 3.25 14.30 -0.81
N LEU A 118 2.30 14.13 0.09
CA LEU A 118 1.68 12.85 0.44
C LEU A 118 0.17 12.90 0.17
N ALA A 119 -0.35 11.99 -0.65
CA ALA A 119 -1.77 11.68 -0.74
C ALA A 119 -2.00 10.27 -0.17
N SER A 120 -2.62 10.19 1.00
CA SER A 120 -2.85 8.94 1.72
C SER A 120 -4.33 8.58 1.73
N ILE A 121 -4.66 7.39 1.25
CA ILE A 121 -6.02 6.88 1.16
C ILE A 121 -6.19 5.77 2.18
N GLU A 122 -7.17 5.93 3.08
CA GLU A 122 -7.55 4.95 4.10
C GLU A 122 -6.42 4.53 5.05
N ALA A 123 -5.47 5.42 5.28
CA ALA A 123 -4.43 5.29 6.29
C ALA A 123 -3.80 6.64 6.61
N LEU A 124 -3.25 6.75 7.82
CA LEU A 124 -2.31 7.80 8.23
C LEU A 124 -1.38 7.21 9.28
N GLY A 125 -0.20 6.73 8.83
CA GLY A 125 0.70 5.91 9.61
C GLY A 125 0.24 4.44 9.77
N PRO A 126 1.10 3.56 10.32
CA PRO A 126 0.79 2.14 10.51
C PRO A 126 -0.34 1.91 11.51
N PRO A 127 -1.06 0.76 11.44
CA PRO A 127 -2.08 0.43 12.43
C PRO A 127 -1.49 0.46 13.84
N PRO A 128 -2.19 1.06 14.82
CA PRO A 128 -1.67 1.20 16.16
C PRO A 128 -1.51 -0.15 16.82
N TRP A 129 -0.59 -0.22 17.76
CA TRP A 129 -0.60 -1.29 18.72
C TRP A 129 -1.84 -1.15 19.62
N GLN A 130 -2.69 -2.16 19.62
CA GLN A 130 -3.82 -2.26 20.54
C GLN A 130 -3.62 -3.50 21.42
N GLY A 131 -3.44 -3.26 22.71
CA GLY A 131 -3.44 -4.31 23.72
C GLY A 131 -2.12 -4.52 24.44
N ASP A 132 -2.25 -4.96 25.70
CA ASP A 132 -1.17 -5.10 26.70
C ASP A 132 -0.29 -6.35 26.49
N ASP A 133 -0.40 -7.04 25.33
CA ASP A 133 0.18 -8.37 25.18
C ASP A 133 1.26 -8.45 24.08
N ALA A 134 2.26 -7.57 24.19
CA ALA A 134 3.46 -7.63 23.33
C ALA A 134 4.14 -9.01 23.37
N ALA A 135 4.15 -9.66 24.55
CA ALA A 135 4.73 -10.98 24.72
C ALA A 135 3.97 -12.06 23.94
N LYS A 136 2.63 -12.07 24.00
CA LYS A 136 1.82 -13.02 23.22
C LYS A 136 1.96 -12.82 21.70
N ARG A 137 2.09 -11.56 21.27
CA ARG A 137 2.37 -11.28 19.86
C ARG A 137 3.70 -11.86 19.43
N LEU A 138 4.76 -11.57 20.21
CA LEU A 138 6.09 -12.12 19.93
C LEU A 138 6.06 -13.66 19.91
N GLN A 139 5.37 -14.28 20.86
CA GLN A 139 5.17 -15.73 20.88
C GLN A 139 4.45 -16.24 19.61
N LYS A 140 3.37 -15.55 19.18
CA LYS A 140 2.67 -15.91 17.93
C LYS A 140 3.55 -15.74 16.70
N ALA A 141 4.35 -14.67 16.64
CA ALA A 141 5.25 -14.42 15.51
C ALA A 141 6.34 -15.51 15.44
N VAL A 142 6.98 -15.82 16.56
CA VAL A 142 7.99 -16.89 16.64
C VAL A 142 7.39 -18.27 16.31
N ALA A 143 6.20 -18.56 16.82
CA ALA A 143 5.50 -19.82 16.51
C ALA A 143 5.05 -19.90 15.04
N GLY A 144 4.59 -18.79 14.48
CA GLY A 144 4.18 -18.70 13.06
C GLY A 144 5.32 -19.03 12.12
N ARG A 145 6.52 -18.50 12.38
CA ARG A 145 7.72 -18.78 11.58
C ARG A 145 8.15 -20.26 11.62
N ARG A 146 7.90 -20.95 12.73
CA ARG A 146 8.25 -22.38 12.88
C ARG A 146 7.26 -23.31 12.20
N LYS A 147 6.05 -22.87 11.92
CA LYS A 147 5.09 -23.64 11.14
C LYS A 147 5.59 -23.66 9.70
N GLN A 148 5.95 -24.85 9.21
CA GLN A 148 6.25 -25.02 7.80
C GLN A 148 5.05 -24.52 6.98
N THR A 149 5.31 -23.65 6.02
CA THR A 149 4.31 -23.28 5.06
C THR A 149 3.86 -24.52 4.32
N SER A 150 2.59 -24.86 4.41
CA SER A 150 2.00 -25.88 3.55
C SER A 150 2.29 -25.54 2.09
N SER A 151 2.40 -26.55 1.24
CA SER A 151 2.51 -26.35 -0.21
C SER A 151 1.49 -25.35 -0.69
N PRO A 152 1.83 -24.46 -1.65
CA PRO A 152 0.90 -23.46 -2.18
C PRO A 152 -0.39 -24.16 -2.62
N ARG A 153 -1.53 -23.64 -2.13
CA ARG A 153 -2.83 -24.21 -2.50
C ARG A 153 -3.10 -23.97 -3.97
N LEU A 154 -3.45 -25.02 -4.70
CA LEU A 154 -3.91 -24.94 -6.07
C LEU A 154 -5.33 -24.31 -6.10
N ILE A 155 -5.51 -23.36 -6.98
CA ILE A 155 -6.79 -22.69 -7.26
C ILE A 155 -7.23 -23.17 -8.65
N THR A 156 -8.44 -23.70 -8.75
CA THR A 156 -8.91 -24.32 -9.99
C THR A 156 -9.17 -23.32 -11.12
N ASP A 157 -9.72 -22.15 -10.73
CA ASP A 157 -10.14 -21.11 -11.67
C ASP A 157 -10.10 -19.72 -11.01
N ILE A 158 -10.10 -18.66 -11.83
CA ILE A 158 -10.04 -17.26 -11.41
C ILE A 158 -11.29 -16.89 -10.60
N GLU A 159 -12.48 -17.39 -10.97
CA GLU A 159 -13.74 -17.08 -10.28
C GLU A 159 -13.73 -17.54 -8.82
N THR A 160 -13.11 -18.69 -8.56
CA THR A 160 -12.93 -19.20 -7.19
C THR A 160 -12.03 -18.26 -6.38
N ALA A 161 -10.97 -17.72 -6.98
CA ALA A 161 -10.10 -16.75 -6.32
C ALA A 161 -10.81 -15.41 -6.08
N VAL A 162 -11.59 -14.91 -7.04
CA VAL A 162 -12.37 -13.67 -6.91
C VAL A 162 -13.40 -13.80 -5.77
N ARG A 163 -14.18 -14.92 -5.74
CA ARG A 163 -15.11 -15.16 -4.65
C ARG A 163 -14.43 -15.20 -3.28
N ALA A 164 -13.27 -15.86 -3.18
CA ALA A 164 -12.52 -15.90 -1.93
C ALA A 164 -12.04 -14.51 -1.49
N ARG A 165 -11.65 -13.66 -2.45
CA ARG A 165 -11.24 -12.27 -2.16
C ARG A 165 -12.42 -11.43 -1.67
N LEU A 166 -13.61 -11.57 -2.25
CA LEU A 166 -14.81 -10.86 -1.86
C LEU A 166 -15.32 -11.25 -0.45
N GLN A 167 -15.04 -12.47 0.01
CA GLN A 167 -15.42 -12.91 1.36
C GLN A 167 -14.65 -12.21 2.48
N VAL A 168 -13.45 -11.68 2.19
CA VAL A 168 -12.57 -11.08 3.20
C VAL A 168 -12.45 -9.57 3.09
N THR A 169 -13.01 -8.97 2.06
CA THR A 169 -12.94 -7.52 1.84
C THR A 169 -14.20 -7.00 1.17
N ASP A 170 -14.72 -5.90 1.71
CA ASP A 170 -15.86 -5.19 1.13
C ASP A 170 -15.36 -4.30 -0.02
N LYS A 171 -15.69 -4.69 -1.26
CA LYS A 171 -15.33 -3.99 -2.50
C LYS A 171 -16.17 -4.49 -3.67
N LEU A 172 -16.18 -3.75 -4.78
CA LEU A 172 -16.81 -4.20 -6.01
C LEU A 172 -16.10 -5.43 -6.60
N GLU A 173 -16.87 -6.30 -7.26
CA GLU A 173 -16.30 -7.50 -7.90
C GLU A 173 -15.25 -7.14 -8.97
N SER A 174 -15.49 -6.08 -9.76
CA SER A 174 -14.52 -5.58 -10.74
C SER A 174 -13.19 -5.20 -10.12
N SER A 175 -13.21 -4.55 -8.95
CA SER A 175 -12.03 -4.19 -8.17
C SER A 175 -11.30 -5.43 -7.65
N ALA A 176 -12.06 -6.41 -7.12
CA ALA A 176 -11.49 -7.67 -6.66
C ALA A 176 -10.82 -8.45 -7.79
N ARG A 177 -11.45 -8.51 -8.96
CA ARG A 177 -10.95 -9.21 -10.16
C ARG A 177 -9.61 -8.65 -10.64
N LEU A 178 -9.47 -7.32 -10.75
CA LEU A 178 -8.20 -6.69 -11.13
C LEU A 178 -7.04 -7.10 -10.21
N LEU A 179 -7.28 -7.09 -8.91
CA LEU A 179 -6.26 -7.48 -7.93
C LEU A 179 -5.92 -8.96 -8.00
N VAL A 180 -6.94 -9.82 -8.18
CA VAL A 180 -6.80 -11.28 -8.26
C VAL A 180 -6.03 -11.68 -9.52
N GLU A 181 -6.44 -11.20 -10.68
CA GLU A 181 -5.81 -11.55 -11.96
C GLU A 181 -4.32 -11.23 -11.97
N ARG A 182 -3.90 -10.06 -11.45
CA ARG A 182 -2.49 -9.72 -11.32
C ARG A 182 -1.76 -10.56 -10.27
N ASN A 183 -2.45 -11.02 -9.23
CA ASN A 183 -1.84 -11.80 -8.15
C ASN A 183 -1.83 -13.31 -8.39
N LEU A 184 -2.37 -13.78 -9.50
CA LEU A 184 -2.35 -15.19 -9.88
C LEU A 184 -1.23 -15.48 -10.88
N LYS A 185 -0.59 -16.62 -10.72
CA LYS A 185 0.27 -17.24 -11.74
C LYS A 185 -0.35 -18.55 -12.18
N GLN A 186 -0.35 -18.79 -13.47
CA GLN A 186 -0.76 -20.07 -14.02
C GLN A 186 0.28 -21.15 -13.72
N VAL A 187 -0.17 -22.32 -13.32
CA VAL A 187 0.64 -23.51 -13.05
C VAL A 187 -0.07 -24.72 -13.64
N GLU A 188 0.58 -25.87 -13.64
CA GLU A 188 -0.07 -27.10 -14.06
C GLU A 188 -1.29 -27.40 -13.19
N GLY A 189 -2.44 -27.60 -13.82
CA GLY A 189 -3.71 -27.89 -13.16
C GLY A 189 -4.46 -26.68 -12.60
N GLY A 190 -4.01 -25.42 -12.83
CA GLY A 190 -4.74 -24.24 -12.36
C GLY A 190 -3.85 -23.04 -12.09
N TYR A 191 -4.06 -22.41 -10.91
CA TYR A 191 -3.40 -21.17 -10.52
C TYR A 191 -2.85 -21.26 -9.10
N GLN A 192 -1.87 -20.42 -8.82
CA GLN A 192 -1.35 -20.17 -7.47
C GLN A 192 -1.24 -18.65 -7.23
N TRP A 193 -1.38 -18.24 -5.96
CA TRP A 193 -1.09 -16.87 -5.58
C TRP A 193 0.39 -16.54 -5.81
N ARG A 194 0.64 -15.35 -6.36
CA ARG A 194 2.00 -14.79 -6.45
C ARG A 194 2.49 -14.27 -5.10
N SER A 195 1.56 -13.76 -4.27
CA SER A 195 1.92 -13.25 -2.94
C SER A 195 2.62 -14.30 -2.10
N ASP A 196 3.69 -13.88 -1.44
CA ASP A 196 4.44 -14.75 -0.53
C ASP A 196 3.59 -15.10 0.71
N PRO A 197 3.40 -16.37 1.04
CA PRO A 197 2.66 -16.77 2.24
C PRO A 197 3.21 -16.19 3.54
N ARG A 198 4.49 -15.83 3.59
CA ARG A 198 5.14 -15.20 4.76
C ARG A 198 4.60 -13.81 5.08
N LEU A 199 3.95 -13.14 4.14
CA LEU A 199 3.25 -11.88 4.38
C LEU A 199 2.12 -12.03 5.42
N MET A 200 1.58 -13.25 5.57
CA MET A 200 0.55 -13.55 6.57
C MET A 200 1.10 -13.83 7.97
N TRP A 201 2.41 -13.85 8.14
CA TRP A 201 3.00 -14.06 9.46
C TRP A 201 2.79 -12.83 10.33
N PRO A 202 2.48 -13.03 11.62
CA PRO A 202 2.35 -11.91 12.54
C PRO A 202 3.65 -11.10 12.63
N SER A 203 3.55 -9.79 12.55
CA SER A 203 4.71 -8.92 12.77
C SER A 203 5.23 -9.07 14.20
N HIS A 204 6.58 -9.16 14.36
CA HIS A 204 7.23 -9.27 15.66
C HIS A 204 7.10 -7.99 16.49
N VAL A 205 7.19 -6.84 15.83
CA VAL A 205 7.14 -5.50 16.43
C VAL A 205 6.14 -4.63 15.72
N ARG A 206 5.43 -3.81 16.45
CA ARG A 206 4.61 -2.71 15.94
C ARG A 206 4.92 -1.45 16.71
N SER A 207 4.81 -0.32 16.05
CA SER A 207 5.00 0.98 16.68
C SER A 207 3.85 1.29 17.64
N GLU A 208 4.17 1.87 18.78
CA GLU A 208 3.19 2.46 19.68
C GLU A 208 2.58 3.71 19.05
N GLU A 209 1.38 4.06 19.47
CA GLU A 209 0.67 5.22 18.92
C GLU A 209 1.46 6.54 19.13
N ALA A 210 2.15 6.69 20.27
CA ALA A 210 2.99 7.86 20.52
C ALA A 210 4.12 7.99 19.50
N THR A 211 4.75 6.87 19.11
CA THR A 211 5.78 6.83 18.05
C THR A 211 5.19 7.24 16.71
N VAL A 212 4.02 6.70 16.35
CA VAL A 212 3.35 7.04 15.08
C VAL A 212 3.02 8.53 15.03
N ARG A 213 2.46 9.09 16.08
CA ARG A 213 2.15 10.53 16.16
C ARG A 213 3.40 11.42 16.06
N ASN A 214 4.50 10.98 16.67
CA ASN A 214 5.78 11.70 16.54
C ASN A 214 6.26 11.73 15.08
N TRP A 215 6.18 10.60 14.35
CA TRP A 215 6.46 10.59 12.90
C TRP A 215 5.55 11.55 12.13
N LEU A 216 4.25 11.49 12.37
CA LEU A 216 3.27 12.35 11.67
C LEU A 216 3.53 13.84 11.93
N SER A 217 3.92 14.22 13.15
CA SER A 217 4.28 15.60 13.51
C SER A 217 5.56 16.10 12.82
N SER A 218 6.41 15.19 12.35
CA SER A 218 7.64 15.53 11.64
C SER A 218 7.46 15.64 10.12
N ILE A 219 6.29 15.32 9.58
CA ILE A 219 6.00 15.47 8.14
C ILE A 219 5.95 16.95 7.80
N GLU A 220 6.82 17.37 6.88
CA GLU A 220 6.94 18.76 6.44
C GLU A 220 6.15 19.05 5.15
N CYS A 221 5.97 18.05 4.30
CA CYS A 221 5.31 18.23 3.01
C CYS A 221 3.77 18.35 3.14
N PRO A 222 3.11 19.03 2.20
CA PRO A 222 1.66 19.02 2.11
C PRO A 222 1.11 17.60 2.08
N THR A 223 0.08 17.36 2.89
CA THR A 223 -0.47 16.01 3.09
C THR A 223 -1.98 16.00 2.93
N LEU A 224 -2.46 15.22 1.97
CA LEU A 224 -3.87 14.90 1.76
C LEU A 224 -4.21 13.55 2.41
N VAL A 225 -5.29 13.51 3.17
CA VAL A 225 -5.86 12.27 3.70
C VAL A 225 -7.26 12.07 3.13
N ILE A 226 -7.49 10.97 2.46
CA ILE A 226 -8.82 10.55 1.99
C ILE A 226 -9.26 9.35 2.80
N ALA A 227 -10.42 9.46 3.45
CA ALA A 227 -10.95 8.43 4.32
C ALA A 227 -12.38 8.05 3.93
N ALA A 228 -12.71 6.78 4.10
CA ALA A 228 -14.06 6.28 3.84
C ALA A 228 -14.99 6.48 5.06
N ASP A 229 -16.28 6.57 4.78
CA ASP A 229 -17.36 6.49 5.75
C ASP A 229 -18.35 5.39 5.31
N PRO A 230 -18.64 4.37 6.15
CA PRO A 230 -18.24 4.22 7.55
C PRO A 230 -16.75 3.91 7.75
N ALA A 231 -16.17 4.47 8.81
CA ALA A 231 -14.77 4.26 9.13
C ALA A 231 -14.48 2.79 9.54
N PRO A 232 -13.43 2.15 8.99
CA PRO A 232 -13.06 0.81 9.40
C PRO A 232 -12.47 0.81 10.83
N PHE A 233 -12.62 -0.31 11.56
CA PHE A 233 -12.21 -0.40 12.96
C PHE A 233 -10.71 -0.10 13.21
N TYR A 234 -9.84 -0.41 12.24
CA TYR A 234 -8.39 -0.18 12.35
C TYR A 234 -7.98 1.25 11.97
N PHE A 235 -8.88 2.06 11.42
CA PHE A 235 -8.72 3.48 11.14
C PHE A 235 -9.98 4.24 11.52
N ALA A 236 -10.47 3.95 12.75
CA ALA A 236 -11.66 4.54 13.33
C ALA A 236 -11.57 6.07 13.35
N THR A 237 -12.73 6.72 13.29
CA THR A 237 -12.85 8.19 13.21
C THR A 237 -11.99 8.91 14.24
N GLU A 238 -12.06 8.48 15.50
CA GLU A 238 -11.32 9.07 16.62
C GLU A 238 -9.80 8.99 16.43
N LEU A 239 -9.30 7.82 16.02
CA LEU A 239 -7.87 7.62 15.72
C LEU A 239 -7.44 8.50 14.55
N ARG A 240 -8.25 8.54 13.51
CA ARG A 240 -8.02 9.33 12.30
C ARG A 240 -7.88 10.83 12.61
N GLU A 241 -8.83 11.38 13.38
CA GLU A 241 -8.84 12.79 13.78
C GLU A 241 -7.63 13.13 14.65
N GLN A 242 -7.30 12.27 15.62
CA GLN A 242 -6.15 12.45 16.50
C GLN A 242 -4.82 12.43 15.73
N ARG A 243 -4.68 11.57 14.71
CA ARG A 243 -3.50 11.51 13.86
C ARG A 243 -3.44 12.67 12.89
N PHE A 244 -4.58 13.04 12.31
CA PHE A 244 -4.67 14.18 11.40
C PHE A 244 -4.26 15.49 12.10
N ALA A 245 -4.64 15.68 13.36
CA ALA A 245 -4.23 16.82 14.17
C ALA A 245 -2.70 16.92 14.40
N CYS A 246 -1.93 15.88 14.13
CA CYS A 246 -0.47 15.91 14.18
C CYS A 246 0.17 16.54 12.93
N LEU A 247 -0.54 16.62 11.82
CA LEU A 247 0.00 17.13 10.55
C LEU A 247 0.12 18.65 10.57
N LYS A 248 1.24 19.19 10.10
CA LYS A 248 1.47 20.63 9.96
C LYS A 248 0.68 21.23 8.79
N HIS A 249 0.62 20.50 7.68
CA HIS A 249 0.01 20.94 6.41
C HIS A 249 -0.94 19.86 5.89
N GLY A 250 -2.00 19.56 6.65
CA GLY A 250 -2.97 18.52 6.35
C GLY A 250 -4.25 19.04 5.70
N GLU A 251 -4.75 18.30 4.70
CA GLU A 251 -6.11 18.42 4.14
C GLU A 251 -6.78 17.05 4.25
N MET A 252 -8.03 16.98 4.75
CA MET A 252 -8.73 15.70 4.92
C MET A 252 -10.10 15.75 4.24
N HIS A 253 -10.37 14.68 3.46
CA HIS A 253 -11.67 14.43 2.84
C HIS A 253 -12.24 13.11 3.34
N VAL A 254 -13.50 13.13 3.74
CA VAL A 254 -14.25 11.92 4.12
C VAL A 254 -15.32 11.69 3.07
N ILE A 255 -15.30 10.52 2.44
CA ILE A 255 -16.23 10.17 1.36
C ILE A 255 -16.94 8.86 1.67
N SER A 256 -18.22 8.76 1.34
CA SER A 256 -18.96 7.50 1.52
C SER A 256 -18.35 6.40 0.67
N GLY A 257 -18.05 5.24 1.25
CA GLY A 257 -17.46 4.12 0.51
C GLY A 257 -16.86 3.05 1.40
N THR A 258 -16.11 2.15 0.77
CA THR A 258 -15.43 1.04 1.43
C THR A 258 -13.93 1.35 1.60
N HIS A 259 -13.20 0.44 2.22
CA HIS A 259 -11.74 0.52 2.32
C HIS A 259 -11.02 0.67 0.96
N HIS A 260 -11.63 0.19 -0.11
CA HIS A 260 -11.08 0.31 -1.47
C HIS A 260 -11.73 1.45 -2.28
N VAL A 261 -12.11 2.54 -1.63
CA VAL A 261 -12.83 3.67 -2.22
C VAL A 261 -12.14 4.23 -3.48
N HIS A 262 -10.82 4.19 -3.56
CA HIS A 262 -10.04 4.60 -4.73
C HIS A 262 -10.24 3.69 -5.96
N MET A 263 -10.63 2.43 -5.74
CA MET A 263 -10.98 1.50 -6.81
C MET A 263 -12.46 1.56 -7.17
N ASP A 264 -13.32 1.75 -6.16
CA ASP A 264 -14.77 1.69 -6.31
C ASP A 264 -15.38 3.04 -6.75
N LYS A 265 -14.70 4.15 -6.41
CA LYS A 265 -15.07 5.54 -6.79
C LYS A 265 -13.87 6.30 -7.38
N PRO A 266 -13.22 5.77 -8.41
CA PRO A 266 -11.94 6.28 -8.87
C PRO A 266 -11.99 7.72 -9.36
N ALA A 267 -13.08 8.16 -10.01
CA ALA A 267 -13.23 9.52 -10.51
C ALA A 267 -13.34 10.54 -9.36
N GLU A 268 -14.09 10.23 -8.31
CA GLU A 268 -14.27 11.08 -7.13
C GLU A 268 -12.95 11.25 -6.37
N VAL A 269 -12.26 10.14 -6.10
CA VAL A 269 -10.97 10.15 -5.42
C VAL A 269 -9.90 10.89 -6.24
N ALA A 270 -9.82 10.63 -7.54
CA ALA A 270 -8.88 11.30 -8.42
C ALA A 270 -9.14 12.81 -8.54
N ALA A 271 -10.41 13.25 -8.54
CA ALA A 271 -10.75 14.68 -8.55
C ALA A 271 -10.21 15.39 -7.30
N ILE A 272 -10.34 14.79 -6.12
CA ILE A 272 -9.79 15.33 -4.86
C ILE A 272 -8.26 15.40 -4.94
N ILE A 273 -7.60 14.34 -5.42
CA ILE A 273 -6.14 14.29 -5.57
C ILE A 273 -5.65 15.35 -6.55
N ASN A 274 -6.28 15.50 -7.71
CA ASN A 274 -5.92 16.51 -8.70
C ASN A 274 -6.10 17.93 -8.15
N ALA A 275 -7.19 18.19 -7.43
CA ALA A 275 -7.42 19.48 -6.78
C ALA A 275 -6.39 19.80 -5.70
N PHE A 276 -5.92 18.79 -4.97
CA PHE A 276 -4.83 18.94 -4.02
C PHE A 276 -3.51 19.26 -4.73
N TRP A 277 -3.12 18.47 -5.72
CA TRP A 277 -1.87 18.67 -6.45
C TRP A 277 -1.83 19.97 -7.26
N ALA A 278 -2.97 20.47 -7.72
CA ALA A 278 -3.05 21.75 -8.42
C ALA A 278 -2.74 22.98 -7.54
N LYS A 279 -2.64 22.80 -6.21
CA LYS A 279 -2.29 23.85 -5.24
C LYS A 279 -0.77 23.89 -4.94
N LEU A 280 -0.02 22.88 -5.40
CA LEU A 280 1.40 22.71 -5.12
C LEU A 280 2.27 23.30 -6.24
#